data_82c766a6f7e85fddd6a93e099ec0f2f5
#
_entry.id   82c766a6f7e85fddd6a93e099ec0f2f5
#
_cell.length_a   1.000
_cell.length_b   1.000
_cell.length_c   1.000
_cell.angle_alpha   90.00
_cell.angle_beta   90.00
_cell.angle_gamma   90.00
#
_symmetry.space_group_name_H-M   'P 1'
#
loop_
_entity.id
_entity.type
_entity.pdbx_description
1 polymer ?
#
loop_
_entity_poly.entity_id
_entity_poly.type
_entity_poly.pdbx_seq_one_letter_code
_entity_poly.pdbx_strand_id
1 'polypeptide(L)'
;RGTAYGLFELSRQMGVSPYVWWADVTPPRKKALYVRGDRIVSQEPSVKYRGIFINDEDWGLQPWAAKGIDKQYNNIGPNTYARVMELLLRLRANILWPAMHLCSEAFWANKANLPVARKYDIMLGSSHCEQMLRDNEWEWRHSPWNGINEDWNYVTNKTKIQNYWEERVKESSGQSEGLSPYDGMYTLGMRGVHDWGISGYPSTEDKVRGLTEIIAFQRSLLAKYFGDVTKVPQLFIPYKEVLDAYNAGLQIPEDVTLCWVDDNHGYIRQLPKPAEQARSGGNGVYYHVSYWGSPEDYLWIASHSPSLMSYELSRAY
;
A
#
# COMPACT_ATOMS: atom_id res chain seq x y z
N ARG A 1 -13.24 0.38 -13.49
CA ARG A 1 -13.56 -0.26 -12.18
C ARG A 1 -15.07 -0.37 -11.95
N GLY A 2 -15.86 0.66 -12.18
CA GLY A 2 -17.32 0.63 -11.93
C GLY A 2 -18.04 -0.55 -12.58
N THR A 3 -17.75 -0.85 -13.85
CA THR A 3 -18.30 -2.01 -14.55
C THR A 3 -17.92 -3.33 -13.88
N ALA A 4 -16.64 -3.46 -13.44
CA ALA A 4 -16.18 -4.65 -12.73
C ALA A 4 -16.91 -4.82 -11.39
N TYR A 5 -17.10 -3.75 -10.63
CA TYR A 5 -17.87 -3.80 -9.38
C TYR A 5 -19.31 -4.26 -9.61
N GLY A 6 -19.97 -3.77 -10.69
CA GLY A 6 -21.31 -4.20 -11.05
C GLY A 6 -21.39 -5.68 -11.42
N LEU A 7 -20.43 -6.18 -12.20
CA LEU A 7 -20.36 -7.60 -12.58
C LEU A 7 -20.09 -8.50 -11.36
N PHE A 8 -19.21 -8.08 -10.46
CA PHE A 8 -18.96 -8.83 -9.23
C PHE A 8 -20.13 -8.78 -8.25
N GLU A 9 -20.87 -7.67 -8.20
CA GLU A 9 -22.11 -7.62 -7.42
C GLU A 9 -23.17 -8.59 -7.98
N LEU A 10 -23.31 -8.65 -9.31
CA LEU A 10 -24.18 -9.65 -9.94
C LEU A 10 -23.74 -11.07 -9.58
N SER A 11 -22.44 -11.36 -9.65
CA SER A 11 -21.86 -12.65 -9.24
C SER A 11 -22.21 -12.98 -7.77
N ARG A 12 -22.14 -11.99 -6.86
CA ARG A 12 -22.50 -12.14 -5.45
C ARG A 12 -23.99 -12.49 -5.28
N GLN A 13 -24.88 -11.84 -6.01
CA GLN A 13 -26.31 -12.15 -5.99
C GLN A 13 -26.62 -13.56 -6.49
N MET A 14 -25.81 -14.09 -7.40
CA MET A 14 -25.89 -15.48 -7.87
C MET A 14 -25.32 -16.49 -6.84
N GLY A 15 -24.73 -16.01 -5.74
CA GLY A 15 -24.25 -16.83 -4.63
C GLY A 15 -22.74 -17.09 -4.63
N VAL A 16 -21.96 -16.35 -5.41
CA VAL A 16 -20.49 -16.45 -5.37
C VAL A 16 -19.97 -15.47 -4.31
N SER A 17 -19.38 -16.01 -3.24
CA SER A 17 -18.75 -15.19 -2.19
C SER A 17 -17.58 -14.38 -2.72
N PRO A 18 -17.34 -13.14 -2.25
CA PRO A 18 -16.08 -12.43 -2.49
C PRO A 18 -14.85 -13.24 -2.08
N TYR A 19 -14.99 -14.09 -1.08
CA TYR A 19 -13.93 -14.91 -0.51
C TYR A 19 -13.78 -16.30 -1.15
N VAL A 20 -14.34 -16.51 -2.34
CA VAL A 20 -14.34 -17.81 -3.05
C VAL A 20 -12.96 -18.48 -3.19
N TRP A 21 -11.89 -17.69 -3.19
CA TRP A 21 -10.50 -18.16 -3.26
C TRP A 21 -9.82 -18.30 -1.89
N TRP A 22 -10.40 -17.72 -0.83
CA TRP A 22 -9.69 -17.45 0.42
C TRP A 22 -10.24 -18.17 1.66
N ALA A 23 -11.49 -18.58 1.63
CA ALA A 23 -12.18 -19.09 2.82
C ALA A 23 -12.90 -20.42 2.56
N ASP A 24 -12.45 -21.21 1.62
CA ASP A 24 -13.03 -22.50 1.21
C ASP A 24 -14.55 -22.43 0.94
N VAL A 25 -15.02 -21.26 0.50
CA VAL A 25 -16.44 -21.00 0.23
C VAL A 25 -16.78 -21.44 -1.18
N THR A 26 -17.11 -22.71 -1.36
CA THR A 26 -17.55 -23.23 -2.66
C THR A 26 -19.00 -22.84 -2.92
N PRO A 27 -19.29 -22.15 -4.03
CA PRO A 27 -20.67 -21.84 -4.39
C PRO A 27 -21.49 -23.11 -4.58
N PRO A 28 -22.71 -23.19 -4.01
CA PRO A 28 -23.55 -24.37 -4.19
C PRO A 28 -24.02 -24.48 -5.65
N ARG A 29 -24.04 -25.72 -6.19
CA ARG A 29 -24.62 -25.99 -7.50
C ARG A 29 -26.13 -25.73 -7.45
N LYS A 30 -26.63 -24.94 -8.39
CA LYS A 30 -28.05 -24.62 -8.54
C LYS A 30 -28.55 -25.09 -9.90
N LYS A 31 -29.79 -25.64 -9.96
CA LYS A 31 -30.43 -26.04 -11.22
C LYS A 31 -30.83 -24.83 -12.06
N ALA A 32 -31.11 -23.70 -11.44
CA ALA A 32 -31.45 -22.44 -12.07
C ALA A 32 -30.91 -21.28 -11.23
N LEU A 33 -30.55 -20.20 -11.90
CA LEU A 33 -30.13 -18.94 -11.27
C LEU A 33 -31.17 -17.87 -11.60
N TYR A 34 -31.63 -17.19 -10.56
CA TYR A 34 -32.56 -16.07 -10.69
C TYR A 34 -31.88 -14.81 -10.18
N VAL A 35 -31.96 -13.77 -10.96
CA VAL A 35 -31.44 -12.44 -10.63
C VAL A 35 -32.61 -11.47 -10.65
N ARG A 36 -32.66 -10.59 -9.67
CA ARG A 36 -33.67 -9.52 -9.63
C ARG A 36 -33.44 -8.59 -10.84
N GLY A 37 -34.53 -8.29 -11.57
CA GLY A 37 -34.49 -7.41 -12.70
C GLY A 37 -34.53 -5.91 -12.37
N ASP A 38 -34.36 -5.56 -11.10
CA ASP A 38 -34.41 -4.18 -10.60
C ASP A 38 -33.17 -3.38 -11.08
N ARG A 39 -33.41 -2.12 -11.38
CA ARG A 39 -32.32 -1.17 -11.62
C ARG A 39 -31.75 -0.75 -10.29
N ILE A 40 -30.56 -1.24 -9.97
CA ILE A 40 -29.81 -0.84 -8.76
C ILE A 40 -28.73 0.16 -9.18
N VAL A 41 -28.75 1.36 -8.60
CA VAL A 41 -27.71 2.36 -8.77
C VAL A 41 -26.99 2.51 -7.45
N SER A 42 -25.73 2.08 -7.40
CA SER A 42 -24.88 2.33 -6.23
C SER A 42 -24.40 3.78 -6.26
N GLN A 43 -24.39 4.40 -5.09
CA GLN A 43 -23.74 5.70 -4.93
C GLN A 43 -22.22 5.56 -5.11
N GLU A 44 -21.56 6.65 -5.48
CA GLU A 44 -20.11 6.72 -5.49
C GLU A 44 -19.57 6.48 -4.08
N PRO A 45 -18.47 5.70 -3.92
CA PRO A 45 -17.86 5.52 -2.63
C PRO A 45 -17.37 6.85 -2.04
N SER A 46 -17.72 7.12 -0.79
CA SER A 46 -17.33 8.34 -0.09
C SER A 46 -15.82 8.44 0.18
N VAL A 47 -15.10 7.32 0.14
CA VAL A 47 -13.64 7.24 0.26
C VAL A 47 -13.04 6.89 -1.10
N LYS A 48 -12.15 7.73 -1.62
CA LYS A 48 -11.57 7.59 -2.96
C LYS A 48 -10.68 6.35 -3.08
N TYR A 49 -9.78 6.11 -2.14
CA TYR A 49 -8.83 5.00 -2.13
C TYR A 49 -9.18 4.00 -1.03
N ARG A 50 -9.35 2.74 -1.40
CA ARG A 50 -9.76 1.65 -0.51
C ARG A 50 -8.97 0.42 -0.88
N GLY A 51 -8.28 -0.21 0.06
CA GLY A 51 -7.44 -1.35 -0.25
C GLY A 51 -6.91 -2.07 0.97
N ILE A 52 -5.97 -2.94 0.70
CA ILE A 52 -5.25 -3.69 1.72
C ILE A 52 -3.75 -3.55 1.52
N PHE A 53 -3.02 -3.73 2.60
CA PHE A 53 -1.60 -3.99 2.62
C PHE A 53 -1.37 -5.48 2.93
N ILE A 54 -0.60 -6.16 2.08
CA ILE A 54 -0.13 -7.51 2.38
C ILE A 54 1.10 -7.35 3.28
N ASN A 55 0.93 -7.76 4.52
CA ASN A 55 1.96 -7.71 5.54
C ASN A 55 1.93 -9.00 6.36
N ASP A 56 3.06 -9.45 6.92
CA ASP A 56 3.21 -10.75 7.59
C ASP A 56 2.84 -11.95 6.69
N GLU A 57 3.11 -11.84 5.41
CA GLU A 57 2.81 -12.86 4.40
C GLU A 57 3.60 -14.15 4.59
N ASP A 58 4.69 -14.13 5.32
CA ASP A 58 5.49 -15.29 5.73
C ASP A 58 4.69 -16.26 6.61
N TRP A 59 3.67 -15.78 7.33
CA TRP A 59 2.84 -16.63 8.18
C TRP A 59 1.88 -17.53 7.40
N GLY A 60 1.57 -17.22 6.16
CA GLY A 60 0.61 -18.03 5.41
C GLY A 60 0.57 -17.78 3.91
N LEU A 61 0.47 -16.55 3.46
CA LEU A 61 0.25 -16.25 2.03
C LEU A 61 1.44 -16.69 1.16
N GLN A 62 2.66 -16.38 1.59
CA GLN A 62 3.86 -16.77 0.83
C GLN A 62 4.01 -18.28 0.70
N PRO A 63 4.01 -19.10 1.76
CA PRO A 63 4.10 -20.54 1.62
C PRO A 63 2.90 -21.17 0.90
N TRP A 64 1.70 -20.61 1.01
CA TRP A 64 0.55 -21.07 0.24
C TRP A 64 0.73 -20.80 -1.26
N ALA A 65 1.17 -19.62 -1.63
CA ALA A 65 1.45 -19.25 -3.03
C ALA A 65 2.56 -20.13 -3.62
N ALA A 66 3.70 -20.22 -2.93
CA ALA A 66 4.87 -20.96 -3.37
C ALA A 66 4.62 -22.46 -3.53
N LYS A 67 3.83 -23.07 -2.66
CA LYS A 67 3.48 -24.50 -2.72
C LYS A 67 2.27 -24.79 -3.59
N GLY A 68 1.44 -23.80 -3.84
CA GLY A 68 0.14 -23.93 -4.50
C GLY A 68 0.09 -23.30 -5.90
N ILE A 69 -0.37 -22.07 -5.94
CA ILE A 69 -0.82 -21.42 -7.17
C ILE A 69 0.31 -20.81 -8.02
N ASP A 70 1.45 -20.48 -7.38
CA ASP A 70 2.63 -19.87 -8.00
C ASP A 70 3.90 -20.74 -7.85
N LYS A 71 3.75 -22.06 -7.89
CA LYS A 71 4.85 -23.03 -7.74
C LYS A 71 6.06 -22.73 -8.63
N GLN A 72 5.83 -22.27 -9.86
CA GLN A 72 6.89 -21.96 -10.82
C GLN A 72 7.77 -20.79 -10.39
N TYR A 73 7.26 -19.92 -9.51
CA TYR A 73 8.02 -18.80 -8.94
C TYR A 73 8.60 -19.14 -7.57
N ASN A 74 8.10 -20.20 -6.94
CA ASN A 74 8.42 -20.55 -5.55
C ASN A 74 8.23 -19.35 -4.60
N ASN A 75 7.27 -18.49 -4.89
CA ASN A 75 7.02 -17.22 -4.19
C ASN A 75 5.59 -16.72 -4.44
N ILE A 76 5.24 -15.56 -3.93
CA ILE A 76 4.05 -14.82 -4.31
C ILE A 76 4.26 -14.29 -5.72
N GLY A 77 3.45 -14.77 -6.65
CA GLY A 77 3.56 -14.47 -8.08
C GLY A 77 2.26 -13.91 -8.66
N PRO A 78 2.21 -13.80 -10.00
CA PRO A 78 1.11 -13.17 -10.72
C PRO A 78 -0.25 -13.86 -10.49
N ASN A 79 -0.28 -15.16 -10.24
CA ASN A 79 -1.53 -15.86 -10.00
C ASN A 79 -2.11 -15.53 -8.62
N THR A 80 -1.27 -15.40 -7.60
CA THR A 80 -1.67 -14.94 -6.26
C THR A 80 -2.16 -13.49 -6.32
N TYR A 81 -1.38 -12.59 -6.93
CA TYR A 81 -1.80 -11.19 -7.08
C TYR A 81 -3.10 -11.04 -7.88
N ALA A 82 -3.33 -11.88 -8.89
CA ALA A 82 -4.62 -11.89 -9.61
C ALA A 82 -5.79 -12.20 -8.66
N ARG A 83 -5.63 -13.18 -7.74
CA ARG A 83 -6.67 -13.51 -6.74
C ARG A 83 -6.89 -12.40 -5.71
N VAL A 84 -5.80 -11.77 -5.27
CA VAL A 84 -5.89 -10.61 -4.37
C VAL A 84 -6.61 -9.45 -5.04
N MET A 85 -6.24 -9.12 -6.26
CA MET A 85 -6.87 -8.00 -7.01
C MET A 85 -8.33 -8.30 -7.37
N GLU A 86 -8.67 -9.56 -7.65
CA GLU A 86 -10.07 -9.98 -7.80
C GLU A 86 -10.85 -9.77 -6.50
N LEU A 87 -10.30 -10.16 -5.34
CA LEU A 87 -10.92 -9.93 -4.03
C LEU A 87 -11.17 -8.44 -3.81
N LEU A 88 -10.18 -7.59 -4.09
CA LEU A 88 -10.32 -6.14 -3.96
C LEU A 88 -11.48 -5.61 -4.81
N LEU A 89 -11.58 -6.00 -6.07
CA LEU A 89 -12.69 -5.58 -6.94
C LEU A 89 -14.04 -6.10 -6.45
N ARG A 90 -14.11 -7.35 -5.94
CA ARG A 90 -15.33 -7.91 -5.35
C ARG A 90 -15.78 -7.16 -4.10
N LEU A 91 -14.85 -6.60 -3.35
CA LEU A 91 -15.09 -5.76 -2.16
C LEU A 91 -15.15 -4.24 -2.49
N ARG A 92 -15.17 -3.87 -3.77
CA ARG A 92 -15.18 -2.48 -4.25
C ARG A 92 -13.97 -1.66 -3.80
N ALA A 93 -12.84 -2.31 -3.60
CA ALA A 93 -11.56 -1.68 -3.36
C ALA A 93 -10.81 -1.40 -4.66
N ASN A 94 -9.75 -0.60 -4.62
CA ASN A 94 -9.07 -0.11 -5.82
C ASN A 94 -7.57 0.11 -5.66
N ILE A 95 -6.99 -0.17 -4.50
CA ILE A 95 -5.56 -0.02 -4.25
C ILE A 95 -5.00 -1.26 -3.53
N LEU A 96 -3.77 -1.60 -3.83
CA LEU A 96 -3.00 -2.66 -3.18
C LEU A 96 -1.63 -2.14 -2.77
N TRP A 97 -1.25 -2.38 -1.52
CA TRP A 97 0.14 -2.35 -1.09
C TRP A 97 0.64 -3.80 -1.09
N PRO A 98 1.57 -4.14 -2.00
CA PRO A 98 2.05 -5.52 -2.16
C PRO A 98 2.82 -6.04 -0.94
N ALA A 99 3.08 -7.35 -0.95
CA ALA A 99 3.96 -8.02 0.00
C ALA A 99 5.35 -7.40 0.04
N MET A 100 5.96 -7.31 1.23
CA MET A 100 7.20 -6.57 1.44
C MET A 100 8.20 -7.22 2.40
N HIS A 101 7.87 -8.36 3.00
CA HIS A 101 8.81 -9.09 3.85
C HIS A 101 9.89 -9.80 3.02
N LEU A 102 11.05 -10.03 3.62
CA LEU A 102 12.21 -10.65 2.97
C LEU A 102 11.93 -12.05 2.39
N CYS A 103 10.92 -12.74 2.91
CA CYS A 103 10.48 -14.04 2.38
C CYS A 103 9.82 -13.92 0.99
N SER A 104 9.40 -12.72 0.60
CA SER A 104 8.69 -12.44 -0.64
C SER A 104 9.58 -11.67 -1.60
N GLU A 105 9.59 -12.10 -2.87
CA GLU A 105 10.18 -11.28 -3.93
C GLU A 105 9.36 -10.01 -4.11
N ALA A 106 10.04 -8.87 -4.24
CA ALA A 106 9.39 -7.61 -4.46
C ALA A 106 8.43 -7.66 -5.67
N PHE A 107 7.23 -7.08 -5.52
CA PHE A 107 6.20 -7.07 -6.57
C PHE A 107 6.75 -6.64 -7.93
N TRP A 108 7.57 -5.59 -7.95
CA TRP A 108 8.13 -5.00 -9.16
C TRP A 108 9.33 -5.78 -9.73
N ALA A 109 9.98 -6.61 -8.94
CA ALA A 109 11.09 -7.44 -9.39
C ALA A 109 10.59 -8.53 -10.33
N ASN A 110 9.46 -9.16 -10.02
CA ASN A 110 8.81 -10.11 -10.91
C ASN A 110 7.96 -9.39 -11.96
N LYS A 111 8.52 -9.22 -13.15
CA LYS A 111 7.87 -8.49 -14.25
C LYS A 111 6.53 -9.09 -14.69
N ALA A 112 6.24 -10.34 -14.36
CA ALA A 112 4.95 -10.97 -14.65
C ALA A 112 3.80 -10.43 -13.77
N ASN A 113 4.09 -9.74 -12.66
CA ASN A 113 3.09 -9.12 -11.80
C ASN A 113 2.49 -7.85 -12.43
N LEU A 114 3.30 -7.08 -13.17
CA LEU A 114 2.90 -5.78 -13.69
C LEU A 114 1.69 -5.83 -14.65
N PRO A 115 1.64 -6.78 -15.62
CA PRO A 115 0.45 -6.94 -16.47
C PRO A 115 -0.81 -7.29 -15.69
N VAL A 116 -0.69 -7.95 -14.53
CA VAL A 116 -1.83 -8.29 -13.67
C VAL A 116 -2.45 -7.02 -13.08
N ALA A 117 -1.62 -6.11 -12.51
CA ALA A 117 -2.11 -4.85 -11.98
C ALA A 117 -2.85 -4.02 -13.05
N ARG A 118 -2.31 -3.93 -14.27
CA ARG A 118 -2.97 -3.28 -15.40
C ARG A 118 -4.29 -3.95 -15.78
N LYS A 119 -4.31 -5.29 -15.86
CA LYS A 119 -5.50 -6.07 -16.22
C LYS A 119 -6.66 -5.85 -15.23
N TYR A 120 -6.36 -5.81 -13.95
CA TYR A 120 -7.35 -5.62 -12.89
C TYR A 120 -7.64 -4.15 -12.60
N ASP A 121 -6.91 -3.22 -13.20
CA ASP A 121 -7.04 -1.77 -12.96
C ASP A 121 -6.95 -1.45 -11.46
N ILE A 122 -5.98 -2.04 -10.78
CA ILE A 122 -5.68 -1.80 -9.37
C ILE A 122 -4.47 -0.89 -9.24
N MET A 123 -4.65 0.20 -8.49
CA MET A 123 -3.56 1.11 -8.13
C MET A 123 -2.57 0.41 -7.21
N LEU A 124 -1.29 0.66 -7.44
CA LEU A 124 -0.23 0.17 -6.58
C LEU A 124 0.22 1.28 -5.62
N GLY A 125 0.36 0.95 -4.36
CA GLY A 125 0.93 1.83 -3.34
C GLY A 125 2.00 1.11 -2.55
N SER A 126 2.48 1.74 -1.49
CA SER A 126 3.46 1.17 -0.59
C SER A 126 3.37 1.79 0.80
N SER A 127 3.93 1.10 1.80
CA SER A 127 3.84 1.48 3.21
C SER A 127 4.77 2.64 3.57
N HIS A 128 4.76 3.00 4.85
CA HIS A 128 5.62 4.02 5.45
C HIS A 128 7.11 3.67 5.42
N CYS A 129 7.46 2.39 5.26
CA CYS A 129 8.84 1.92 5.11
C CYS A 129 9.27 1.82 3.65
N GLU A 130 8.31 1.81 2.72
CA GLU A 130 8.46 1.42 1.33
C GLU A 130 8.23 2.62 0.39
N GLN A 131 9.05 3.67 0.52
CA GLN A 131 8.86 4.91 -0.23
C GLN A 131 9.02 4.70 -1.74
N MET A 132 8.30 5.51 -2.53
CA MET A 132 8.41 5.59 -3.98
C MET A 132 8.14 4.26 -4.71
N LEU A 133 7.20 3.44 -4.19
CA LEU A 133 6.85 2.12 -4.71
C LEU A 133 8.02 1.10 -4.69
N ARG A 134 8.99 1.29 -3.85
CA ARG A 134 10.08 0.33 -3.62
C ARG A 134 9.69 -0.65 -2.52
N ASP A 135 10.28 -1.81 -2.55
CA ASP A 135 10.36 -2.74 -1.45
C ASP A 135 11.79 -2.70 -0.91
N ASN A 136 11.99 -1.92 0.18
CA ASN A 136 13.32 -1.69 0.72
C ASN A 136 13.90 -2.94 1.40
N GLU A 137 13.04 -3.85 1.89
CA GLU A 137 13.52 -5.07 2.55
C GLU A 137 14.11 -6.05 1.53
N TRP A 138 13.53 -6.17 0.34
CA TRP A 138 14.00 -7.07 -0.69
C TRP A 138 14.90 -6.37 -1.72
N GLU A 139 14.42 -5.31 -2.39
CA GLU A 139 15.11 -4.69 -3.53
C GLU A 139 16.44 -4.02 -3.13
N TRP A 140 16.49 -3.36 -1.95
CA TRP A 140 17.72 -2.71 -1.52
C TRP A 140 18.86 -3.72 -1.30
N ARG A 141 18.53 -4.91 -0.80
CA ARG A 141 19.50 -5.98 -0.50
C ARG A 141 19.96 -6.76 -1.73
N HIS A 142 19.20 -6.72 -2.83
CA HIS A 142 19.49 -7.49 -4.04
C HIS A 142 20.14 -6.63 -5.12
N SER A 143 20.74 -7.32 -6.12
CA SER A 143 21.33 -6.66 -7.29
C SER A 143 20.30 -5.79 -8.04
N PRO A 144 20.69 -4.61 -8.53
CA PRO A 144 22.04 -4.05 -8.57
C PRO A 144 22.46 -3.29 -7.31
N TRP A 145 21.58 -3.15 -6.32
CA TRP A 145 21.78 -2.26 -5.17
C TRP A 145 22.73 -2.85 -4.13
N ASN A 146 22.54 -4.13 -3.77
CA ASN A 146 23.38 -4.88 -2.82
C ASN A 146 23.71 -4.09 -1.54
N GLY A 147 22.71 -3.39 -1.02
CA GLY A 147 22.83 -2.58 0.18
C GLY A 147 22.60 -3.41 1.44
N ILE A 148 23.18 -2.96 2.54
CA ILE A 148 22.88 -3.44 3.89
C ILE A 148 22.07 -2.37 4.65
N ASN A 149 21.57 -2.69 5.83
CA ASN A 149 20.71 -1.75 6.59
C ASN A 149 21.45 -0.45 6.95
N GLU A 150 22.72 -0.53 7.27
CA GLU A 150 23.57 0.61 7.63
C GLU A 150 23.80 1.56 6.46
N ASP A 151 23.74 1.04 5.23
CA ASP A 151 23.82 1.83 4.00
C ASP A 151 22.56 2.64 3.71
N TRP A 152 21.43 2.28 4.31
CA TRP A 152 20.16 3.01 4.18
C TRP A 152 20.19 4.28 5.05
N ASN A 153 21.07 5.18 4.65
CA ASN A 153 21.34 6.44 5.34
C ASN A 153 21.53 7.56 4.32
N TYR A 154 20.54 8.46 4.26
CA TYR A 154 20.51 9.52 3.26
C TYR A 154 21.63 10.54 3.44
N VAL A 155 22.19 10.70 4.64
CA VAL A 155 23.32 11.60 4.89
C VAL A 155 24.60 11.08 4.24
N THR A 156 24.84 9.78 4.31
CA THR A 156 26.10 9.17 3.82
C THR A 156 25.96 8.59 2.40
N ASN A 157 24.77 8.13 2.01
CA ASN A 157 24.54 7.44 0.75
C ASN A 157 23.46 8.12 -0.13
N LYS A 158 23.35 9.44 -0.02
CA LYS A 158 22.34 10.25 -0.71
C LYS A 158 22.17 9.88 -2.19
N THR A 159 23.25 9.90 -2.96
CA THR A 159 23.21 9.65 -4.41
C THR A 159 22.69 8.23 -4.73
N LYS A 160 23.12 7.21 -3.98
CA LYS A 160 22.67 5.83 -4.19
C LYS A 160 21.18 5.70 -3.94
N ILE A 161 20.68 6.28 -2.85
CA ILE A 161 19.25 6.26 -2.50
C ILE A 161 18.41 7.06 -3.51
N GLN A 162 18.89 8.20 -3.95
CA GLN A 162 18.24 9.01 -4.99
C GLN A 162 18.10 8.23 -6.30
N ASN A 163 19.15 7.58 -6.75
CA ASN A 163 19.13 6.74 -7.97
C ASN A 163 18.18 5.54 -7.80
N TYR A 164 18.15 4.95 -6.61
CA TYR A 164 17.25 3.86 -6.27
C TYR A 164 15.78 4.26 -6.43
N TRP A 165 15.38 5.41 -5.92
CA TRP A 165 14.02 5.94 -6.11
C TRP A 165 13.75 6.34 -7.55
N GLU A 166 14.70 7.02 -8.21
CA GLU A 166 14.54 7.48 -9.59
C GLU A 166 14.28 6.34 -10.55
N GLU A 167 15.03 5.23 -10.42
CA GLU A 167 14.84 4.05 -11.26
C GLU A 167 13.39 3.54 -11.20
N ARG A 168 12.80 3.45 -9.99
CA ARG A 168 11.40 3.03 -9.83
C ARG A 168 10.42 4.04 -10.40
N VAL A 169 10.63 5.33 -10.19
CA VAL A 169 9.73 6.37 -10.73
C VAL A 169 9.78 6.35 -12.26
N LYS A 170 10.96 6.19 -12.85
CA LYS A 170 11.13 6.03 -14.29
C LYS A 170 10.41 4.79 -14.82
N GLU A 171 10.57 3.64 -14.16
CA GLU A 171 9.88 2.40 -14.54
C GLU A 171 8.36 2.55 -14.46
N SER A 172 7.85 3.06 -13.33
CA SER A 172 6.42 3.23 -13.11
C SER A 172 5.77 4.27 -14.02
N SER A 173 6.54 5.22 -14.56
CA SER A 173 6.07 6.16 -15.57
C SER A 173 5.79 5.50 -16.94
N GLY A 174 6.29 4.29 -17.19
CA GLY A 174 6.15 3.58 -18.45
C GLY A 174 6.99 4.16 -19.60
N GLN A 175 7.68 5.27 -19.40
CA GLN A 175 8.42 5.97 -20.46
C GLN A 175 9.50 5.11 -21.10
N SER A 176 10.20 4.29 -20.32
CA SER A 176 11.26 3.40 -20.81
C SER A 176 10.75 2.29 -21.72
N GLU A 177 9.49 1.95 -21.63
CA GLU A 177 8.85 0.85 -22.36
C GLU A 177 7.85 1.36 -23.42
N GLY A 178 7.68 2.68 -23.56
CA GLY A 178 6.67 3.27 -24.44
C GLY A 178 5.24 2.96 -24.03
N LEU A 179 5.02 2.68 -22.75
CA LEU A 179 3.72 2.35 -22.16
C LEU A 179 3.12 3.54 -21.43
N SER A 180 1.82 3.48 -21.20
CA SER A 180 1.17 4.39 -20.25
C SER A 180 1.69 4.17 -18.84
N PRO A 181 1.71 5.22 -17.97
CA PRO A 181 2.08 5.06 -16.57
C PRO A 181 1.30 3.96 -15.87
N TYR A 182 1.91 3.34 -14.86
CA TYR A 182 1.19 2.52 -13.91
C TYR A 182 0.39 3.42 -12.96
N ASP A 183 -0.81 2.98 -12.62
CA ASP A 183 -1.63 3.67 -11.62
C ASP A 183 -0.98 3.48 -10.25
N GLY A 184 -0.30 4.49 -9.74
CA GLY A 184 0.54 4.45 -8.55
C GLY A 184 0.22 5.56 -7.55
N MET A 185 0.31 5.23 -6.24
CA MET A 185 0.29 6.17 -5.14
C MET A 185 1.65 6.15 -4.45
N TYR A 186 2.37 7.26 -4.52
CA TYR A 186 3.76 7.33 -4.08
C TYR A 186 3.85 7.76 -2.62
N THR A 187 4.32 6.86 -1.76
CA THR A 187 4.63 7.20 -0.37
C THR A 187 5.90 8.02 -0.32
N LEU A 188 5.81 9.19 0.31
CA LEU A 188 6.90 10.15 0.48
C LEU A 188 7.51 10.05 1.87
N GLY A 189 8.71 10.60 2.01
CA GLY A 189 9.51 10.60 3.23
C GLY A 189 10.55 9.48 3.24
N MET A 190 10.99 9.10 4.40
CA MET A 190 11.96 8.02 4.60
C MET A 190 11.87 7.50 6.03
N ARG A 191 11.99 6.19 6.19
CA ARG A 191 12.30 5.49 7.45
C ARG A 191 13.49 4.56 7.22
N GLY A 192 13.82 3.72 8.19
CA GLY A 192 14.81 2.66 8.00
C GLY A 192 14.32 1.56 7.07
N VAL A 193 15.17 0.60 6.78
CA VAL A 193 14.78 -0.62 6.07
C VAL A 193 13.83 -1.42 6.97
N HIS A 194 12.80 -2.00 6.40
CA HIS A 194 11.72 -2.61 7.14
C HIS A 194 11.09 -1.59 8.12
N ASP A 195 10.83 -1.93 9.36
CA ASP A 195 10.20 -1.05 10.35
C ASP A 195 11.22 -0.32 11.28
N TRP A 196 12.49 -0.25 10.87
CA TRP A 196 13.50 0.49 11.61
C TRP A 196 13.34 2.00 11.49
N GLY A 197 13.85 2.73 12.46
CA GLY A 197 13.85 4.20 12.44
C GLY A 197 14.83 4.78 11.41
N ILE A 198 14.58 6.03 11.02
CA ILE A 198 15.44 6.75 10.08
C ILE A 198 16.85 6.96 10.66
N SER A 199 17.87 6.64 9.88
CA SER A 199 19.29 6.78 10.25
C SER A 199 19.88 8.11 9.80
N GLY A 200 20.95 8.57 10.49
CA GLY A 200 21.71 9.76 10.10
C GLY A 200 21.17 11.09 10.66
N TYR A 201 20.06 11.08 11.39
CA TYR A 201 19.42 12.25 11.94
C TYR A 201 19.19 12.09 13.45
N PRO A 202 20.16 12.54 14.30
CA PRO A 202 20.16 12.26 15.73
C PRO A 202 19.05 12.97 16.52
N SER A 203 18.68 14.19 16.11
CA SER A 203 17.62 14.96 16.76
C SER A 203 16.32 15.00 15.95
N THR A 204 15.23 15.41 16.56
CA THR A 204 13.94 15.63 15.86
C THR A 204 14.05 16.77 14.85
N GLU A 205 14.78 17.82 15.18
CA GLU A 205 15.04 18.95 14.29
C GLU A 205 15.86 18.50 13.06
N ASP A 206 16.84 17.61 13.25
CA ASP A 206 17.59 17.03 12.13
C ASP A 206 16.68 16.20 11.22
N LYS A 207 15.77 15.41 11.82
CA LYS A 207 14.78 14.64 11.05
C LYS A 207 13.84 15.56 10.25
N VAL A 208 13.38 16.66 10.83
CA VAL A 208 12.55 17.65 10.11
C VAL A 208 13.30 18.20 8.90
N ARG A 209 14.57 18.63 9.06
CA ARG A 209 15.38 19.13 7.94
C ARG A 209 15.61 18.05 6.87
N GLY A 210 16.00 16.86 7.31
CA GLY A 210 16.26 15.73 6.40
C GLY A 210 15.03 15.31 5.62
N LEU A 211 13.89 15.13 6.29
CA LEU A 211 12.64 14.76 5.65
C LEU A 211 12.12 15.85 4.70
N THR A 212 12.31 17.13 5.03
CA THR A 212 11.97 18.24 4.12
C THR A 212 12.74 18.13 2.81
N GLU A 213 14.05 17.90 2.89
CA GLU A 213 14.91 17.71 1.71
C GLU A 213 14.53 16.47 0.91
N ILE A 214 14.31 15.34 1.59
CA ILE A 214 13.93 14.07 0.97
C ILE A 214 12.60 14.20 0.21
N ILE A 215 11.57 14.74 0.85
CA ILE A 215 10.25 14.94 0.23
C ILE A 215 10.35 15.87 -0.99
N ALA A 216 11.10 16.96 -0.88
CA ALA A 216 11.31 17.87 -2.00
C ALA A 216 11.99 17.16 -3.19
N PHE A 217 13.00 16.32 -2.93
CA PHE A 217 13.67 15.53 -3.97
C PHE A 217 12.71 14.51 -4.60
N GLN A 218 11.99 13.72 -3.79
CA GLN A 218 11.04 12.74 -4.28
C GLN A 218 9.96 13.38 -5.16
N ARG A 219 9.42 14.53 -4.76
CA ARG A 219 8.48 15.29 -5.58
C ARG A 219 9.09 15.82 -6.88
N SER A 220 10.37 16.20 -6.85
CA SER A 220 11.08 16.60 -8.09
C SER A 220 11.20 15.45 -9.09
N LEU A 221 11.38 14.21 -8.62
CA LEU A 221 11.34 13.02 -9.47
C LEU A 221 9.96 12.81 -10.08
N LEU A 222 8.91 12.93 -9.28
CA LEU A 222 7.54 12.81 -9.79
C LEU A 222 7.25 13.89 -10.84
N ALA A 223 7.64 15.13 -10.60
CA ALA A 223 7.52 16.22 -11.59
C ALA A 223 8.30 15.92 -12.87
N LYS A 224 9.52 15.39 -12.76
CA LYS A 224 10.37 15.03 -13.89
C LYS A 224 9.72 14.01 -14.82
N TYR A 225 9.08 12.99 -14.27
CA TYR A 225 8.57 11.86 -15.05
C TYR A 225 7.07 11.93 -15.37
N PHE A 226 6.28 12.66 -14.59
CA PHE A 226 4.84 12.77 -14.75
C PHE A 226 4.36 14.18 -15.10
N GLY A 227 5.23 15.20 -15.02
CA GLY A 227 4.90 16.60 -15.27
C GLY A 227 4.28 17.27 -14.05
N ASP A 228 2.96 17.48 -14.06
CA ASP A 228 2.27 18.15 -12.94
C ASP A 228 2.19 17.25 -11.71
N VAL A 229 3.09 17.49 -10.76
CA VAL A 229 3.21 16.69 -9.53
C VAL A 229 1.94 16.73 -8.67
N THR A 230 1.11 17.78 -8.79
CA THR A 230 -0.13 17.90 -8.01
C THR A 230 -1.23 16.93 -8.48
N LYS A 231 -1.07 16.36 -9.67
CA LYS A 231 -1.96 15.33 -10.22
C LYS A 231 -1.51 13.91 -9.94
N VAL A 232 -0.29 13.74 -9.45
CA VAL A 232 0.25 12.42 -9.07
C VAL A 232 -0.24 12.09 -7.66
N PRO A 233 -0.90 10.94 -7.44
CA PRO A 233 -1.30 10.53 -6.11
C PRO A 233 -0.09 10.33 -5.19
N GLN A 234 -0.05 11.04 -4.07
CA GLN A 234 1.04 11.03 -3.12
C GLN A 234 0.50 10.81 -1.71
N LEU A 235 1.27 10.15 -0.89
CA LEU A 235 0.93 9.76 0.46
C LEU A 235 2.06 10.10 1.41
N PHE A 236 1.76 10.65 2.56
CA PHE A 236 2.69 10.78 3.69
C PHE A 236 2.08 10.10 4.91
N ILE A 237 2.85 9.24 5.56
CA ILE A 237 2.39 8.42 6.69
C ILE A 237 3.16 8.83 7.94
N PRO A 238 2.60 9.71 8.78
CA PRO A 238 3.22 10.12 10.04
C PRO A 238 3.09 8.99 11.07
N TYR A 239 4.12 8.16 11.18
CA TYR A 239 4.15 6.98 12.05
C TYR A 239 5.45 6.92 12.83
N LYS A 240 5.40 6.51 14.11
CA LYS A 240 6.55 6.43 15.03
C LYS A 240 7.35 7.75 15.04
N GLU A 241 8.67 7.69 14.84
CA GLU A 241 9.56 8.87 14.86
C GLU A 241 9.25 9.93 13.79
N VAL A 242 8.59 9.51 12.70
CA VAL A 242 8.14 10.45 11.66
C VAL A 242 6.94 11.26 12.13
N LEU A 243 6.09 10.71 13.00
CA LEU A 243 5.02 11.47 13.67
C LEU A 243 5.60 12.53 14.61
N ASP A 244 6.69 12.23 15.33
CA ASP A 244 7.37 13.21 16.17
C ASP A 244 7.94 14.36 15.33
N ALA A 245 8.57 14.07 14.21
CA ALA A 245 9.05 15.09 13.27
C ALA A 245 7.89 15.92 12.67
N TYR A 246 6.76 15.30 12.35
CA TYR A 246 5.57 16.00 11.88
C TYR A 246 5.03 16.96 12.95
N ASN A 247 4.93 16.51 14.19
CA ASN A 247 4.48 17.33 15.31
C ASN A 247 5.49 18.45 15.69
N ALA A 248 6.77 18.24 15.38
CA ALA A 248 7.80 19.28 15.54
C ALA A 248 7.84 20.32 14.40
N GLY A 249 6.92 20.22 13.44
CA GLY A 249 6.74 21.25 12.42
C GLY A 249 7.16 20.88 11.00
N LEU A 250 7.40 19.59 10.70
CA LEU A 250 7.60 19.16 9.33
C LEU A 250 6.39 19.52 8.46
N GLN A 251 6.63 20.32 7.42
CA GLN A 251 5.59 20.77 6.50
C GLN A 251 5.39 19.76 5.36
N ILE A 252 4.15 19.32 5.20
CA ILE A 252 3.77 18.42 4.10
C ILE A 252 2.94 19.21 3.09
N PRO A 253 3.29 19.18 1.78
CA PRO A 253 2.55 19.89 0.74
C PRO A 253 1.06 19.56 0.76
N GLU A 254 0.22 20.56 0.51
CA GLU A 254 -1.25 20.47 0.62
C GLU A 254 -1.88 19.39 -0.28
N ASP A 255 -1.25 19.10 -1.43
CA ASP A 255 -1.69 18.10 -2.39
C ASP A 255 -1.31 16.65 -2.04
N VAL A 256 -0.55 16.46 -0.95
CA VAL A 256 -0.18 15.13 -0.44
C VAL A 256 -1.21 14.64 0.58
N THR A 257 -1.69 13.43 0.42
CA THR A 257 -2.60 12.79 1.39
C THR A 257 -1.86 12.52 2.71
N LEU A 258 -2.41 12.97 3.84
CA LEU A 258 -1.94 12.54 5.16
C LEU A 258 -2.64 11.23 5.55
N CYS A 259 -1.87 10.19 5.84
CA CYS A 259 -2.40 8.87 6.21
C CYS A 259 -2.10 8.57 7.67
N TRP A 260 -3.12 8.68 8.50
CA TRP A 260 -3.02 8.48 9.94
C TRP A 260 -3.01 6.99 10.28
N VAL A 261 -2.28 6.62 11.30
CA VAL A 261 -2.04 5.21 11.66
C VAL A 261 -2.55 4.94 13.07
N ASP A 262 -3.12 3.76 13.27
CA ASP A 262 -3.40 3.26 14.62
C ASP A 262 -2.10 2.76 15.30
N ASP A 263 -2.19 2.57 16.60
CA ASP A 263 -1.17 1.85 17.35
C ASP A 263 -1.37 0.32 17.22
N ASN A 264 -0.47 -0.45 17.82
CA ASN A 264 -0.55 -1.92 17.79
C ASN A 264 -1.76 -2.50 18.55
N HIS A 265 -2.60 -1.64 19.14
CA HIS A 265 -3.79 -2.01 19.90
C HIS A 265 -5.10 -1.53 19.26
N GLY A 266 -5.02 -0.96 18.05
CA GLY A 266 -6.17 -0.54 17.26
C GLY A 266 -6.69 0.86 17.57
N TYR A 267 -5.93 1.72 18.24
CA TYR A 267 -6.35 3.09 18.55
C TYR A 267 -5.62 4.09 17.65
N ILE A 268 -6.36 4.89 16.89
CA ILE A 268 -5.81 6.00 16.12
C ILE A 268 -5.46 7.14 17.08
N ARG A 269 -4.17 7.34 17.34
CA ARG A 269 -3.67 8.27 18.35
C ARG A 269 -3.76 9.73 17.94
N GLN A 270 -3.75 9.99 16.64
CA GLN A 270 -3.85 11.35 16.10
C GLN A 270 -4.72 11.34 14.85
N LEU A 271 -5.53 12.36 14.70
CA LEU A 271 -6.34 12.66 13.53
C LEU A 271 -5.97 14.07 13.01
N PRO A 272 -6.38 14.42 11.78
CA PRO A 272 -6.06 15.73 11.22
C PRO A 272 -6.60 16.87 12.11
N LYS A 273 -5.76 17.89 12.31
CA LYS A 273 -6.18 19.13 12.95
C LYS A 273 -7.22 19.84 12.06
N PRO A 274 -8.06 20.73 12.61
CA PRO A 274 -9.08 21.41 11.80
C PRO A 274 -8.52 22.08 10.53
N ALA A 275 -7.34 22.68 10.60
CA ALA A 275 -6.70 23.31 9.44
C ALA A 275 -6.24 22.28 8.37
N GLU A 276 -6.05 21.02 8.75
CA GLU A 276 -5.59 19.95 7.85
C GLU A 276 -6.75 19.19 7.19
N GLN A 277 -7.96 19.35 7.68
CA GLN A 277 -9.14 18.63 7.16
C GLN A 277 -9.51 19.06 5.74
N ALA A 278 -9.27 20.32 5.38
CA ALA A 278 -9.61 20.90 4.08
C ALA A 278 -8.47 20.80 3.04
N ARG A 279 -7.37 20.12 3.34
CA ARG A 279 -6.24 19.99 2.41
C ARG A 279 -6.62 19.30 1.11
N SER A 280 -6.10 19.76 -0.01
CA SER A 280 -6.44 19.21 -1.34
C SER A 280 -6.03 17.76 -1.56
N GLY A 281 -4.95 17.30 -0.91
CA GLY A 281 -4.52 15.91 -0.89
C GLY A 281 -5.40 15.00 -0.05
N GLY A 282 -6.22 15.57 0.82
CA GLY A 282 -7.12 14.82 1.71
C GLY A 282 -6.39 14.11 2.85
N ASN A 283 -7.16 13.29 3.55
CA ASN A 283 -6.70 12.48 4.67
C ASN A 283 -7.11 11.02 4.47
N GLY A 284 -6.34 10.09 5.03
CA GLY A 284 -6.59 8.67 4.97
C GLY A 284 -6.25 7.99 6.28
N VAL A 285 -6.52 6.70 6.34
CA VAL A 285 -6.20 5.84 7.48
C VAL A 285 -5.48 4.60 7.00
N TYR A 286 -4.41 4.25 7.65
CA TYR A 286 -3.77 2.95 7.63
C TYR A 286 -4.06 2.25 8.95
N TYR A 287 -4.84 1.16 8.93
CA TYR A 287 -5.33 0.48 10.11
C TYR A 287 -4.86 -0.98 10.15
N HIS A 288 -4.26 -1.40 11.25
CA HIS A 288 -3.83 -2.77 11.48
C HIS A 288 -5.01 -3.62 11.98
N VAL A 289 -5.55 -4.49 11.12
CA VAL A 289 -6.72 -5.31 11.47
C VAL A 289 -6.38 -6.58 12.24
N SER A 290 -5.11 -7.01 12.22
CA SER A 290 -4.66 -8.26 12.86
C SER A 290 -3.39 -8.09 13.70
N TYR A 291 -2.97 -6.86 13.96
CA TYR A 291 -1.80 -6.57 14.77
C TYR A 291 -2.17 -6.42 16.24
N TRP A 292 -1.40 -7.02 17.14
CA TRP A 292 -1.62 -6.88 18.58
C TRP A 292 -0.31 -7.13 19.34
N GLY A 293 0.31 -6.06 19.81
CA GLY A 293 1.54 -6.12 20.60
C GLY A 293 2.70 -6.74 19.82
N SER A 294 3.18 -7.88 20.27
CA SER A 294 4.20 -8.66 19.57
C SER A 294 3.57 -9.54 18.50
N PRO A 295 4.07 -9.49 17.25
CA PRO A 295 3.50 -10.27 16.15
C PRO A 295 3.79 -11.78 16.23
N GLU A 296 4.61 -12.25 17.15
CA GLU A 296 4.83 -13.68 17.36
C GLU A 296 3.65 -14.39 18.00
N ASP A 297 2.77 -13.64 18.68
CA ASP A 297 1.60 -14.16 19.34
C ASP A 297 0.35 -13.99 18.49
N TYR A 298 -0.57 -14.95 18.58
CA TYR A 298 -1.91 -14.85 17.96
C TYR A 298 -1.92 -14.63 16.45
N LEU A 299 -1.02 -15.24 15.70
CA LEU A 299 -0.78 -15.01 14.25
C LEU A 299 -2.03 -15.10 13.36
N TRP A 300 -3.02 -15.91 13.76
CA TRP A 300 -4.24 -16.14 12.97
C TRP A 300 -5.49 -15.54 13.62
N ILE A 301 -5.34 -14.76 14.67
CA ILE A 301 -6.45 -14.19 15.43
C ILE A 301 -6.43 -12.67 15.29
N ALA A 302 -7.48 -12.12 14.69
CA ALA A 302 -7.73 -10.68 14.76
C ALA A 302 -8.18 -10.33 16.19
N SER A 303 -7.30 -9.68 16.95
CA SER A 303 -7.56 -9.34 18.35
C SER A 303 -8.37 -8.06 18.52
N HIS A 304 -8.42 -7.21 17.50
CA HIS A 304 -9.24 -6.02 17.51
C HIS A 304 -10.71 -6.38 17.30
N SER A 305 -11.56 -5.96 18.23
CA SER A 305 -13.00 -6.21 18.09
C SER A 305 -13.58 -5.43 16.90
N PRO A 306 -14.60 -5.98 16.22
CA PRO A 306 -15.32 -5.22 15.17
C PRO A 306 -15.88 -3.89 15.67
N SER A 307 -16.27 -3.81 16.94
CA SER A 307 -16.78 -2.57 17.56
C SER A 307 -15.69 -1.50 17.66
N LEU A 308 -14.47 -1.88 18.06
CA LEU A 308 -13.33 -0.95 18.11
C LEU A 308 -12.99 -0.45 16.71
N MET A 309 -12.85 -1.37 15.75
CA MET A 309 -12.58 -0.99 14.34
C MET A 309 -13.65 -0.04 13.80
N SER A 310 -14.93 -0.35 14.03
CA SER A 310 -16.04 0.50 13.61
C SER A 310 -15.98 1.88 14.25
N TYR A 311 -15.70 1.96 15.55
CA TYR A 311 -15.58 3.22 16.28
C TYR A 311 -14.43 4.07 15.74
N GLU A 312 -13.22 3.51 15.65
CA GLU A 312 -12.02 4.25 15.22
C GLU A 312 -12.12 4.71 13.76
N LEU A 313 -12.61 3.86 12.84
CA LEU A 313 -12.79 4.23 11.46
C LEU A 313 -13.91 5.27 11.26
N SER A 314 -15.01 5.17 12.04
CA SER A 314 -16.08 6.17 12.00
C SER A 314 -15.62 7.53 12.56
N ARG A 315 -14.76 7.51 13.57
CA ARG A 315 -14.18 8.74 14.13
C ARG A 315 -13.21 9.42 13.15
N ALA A 316 -12.51 8.62 12.35
CA ALA A 316 -11.57 9.13 11.35
C ALA A 316 -12.28 9.65 10.08
N TYR A 317 -13.45 9.11 9.76
CA TYR A 317 -14.31 9.54 8.63
C TYR A 317 -15.03 10.84 8.93
#